data_52e3493aef6d4569d87af0d3ad346348
#
_entry.id   52e3493aef6d4569d87af0d3ad346348
#
_cell.length_a   1.000
_cell.length_b   1.000
_cell.length_c   1.000
_cell.angle_alpha   90.00
_cell.angle_beta   90.00
_cell.angle_gamma   90.00
#
_symmetry.space_group_name_H-M   'P 1'
#
loop_
_entity.id
_entity.type
_entity.pdbx_description
1 polymer ?
#
loop_
_entity_poly.entity_id
_entity_poly.type
_entity_poly.pdbx_seq_one_letter_code
_entity_poly.pdbx_strand_id
1 'polypeptide(L)'
;MTESKGPDTPGGSAAPKKKRKTLLDRMRPYAIGVMAMVVVFGVSAVIGAHVRGKKDTKVSEPTGAVAAAQRPTAAPTDGASPSPTAAGPKLAIPVKPSAPVTVTVYEDLRSPDSKAFQEEYGAVFKQLLATGQVQFQYRLVTASDKSYGGTGALVAANAAACAQDQSRFTDFVDQVWKNQPTDPKDDGLASEKLMKKLAAKAGKIKTASFDPCIEQLDHEGWVDKSQQDFAAAGYGDVPVVEINGTVVKDVHTSLTPAKLRSQILKEAKRVVTLRTAPTNTPALAG
;
A
#
# COMPACT_ATOMS: atom_id res chain seq x y z
N MET A 1 -115.66 13.49 -2.39
CA MET A 1 -115.53 14.36 -1.23
C MET A 1 -114.21 14.09 -0.58
N THR A 2 -113.49 15.17 -0.45
CA THR A 2 -112.36 15.64 0.37
C THR A 2 -110.96 15.11 0.01
N GLU A 3 -110.34 15.90 -0.62
CA GLU A 3 -109.05 16.66 -0.45
C GLU A 3 -108.25 16.34 0.80
N SER A 4 -106.99 16.01 0.64
CA SER A 4 -106.02 16.41 1.60
C SER A 4 -104.56 16.47 0.98
N LYS A 5 -104.05 17.61 1.12
CA LYS A 5 -102.86 18.20 0.71
C LYS A 5 -101.66 17.59 1.46
N GLY A 6 -100.62 17.16 0.78
CA GLY A 6 -99.35 16.80 1.40
C GLY A 6 -98.29 17.94 1.35
N PRO A 7 -97.46 18.08 2.33
CA PRO A 7 -96.52 19.20 2.39
C PRO A 7 -95.11 18.91 1.77
N ASP A 8 -94.51 19.96 1.37
CA ASP A 8 -93.21 20.19 0.77
C ASP A 8 -92.01 19.53 1.45
N THR A 9 -91.10 19.07 0.60
CA THR A 9 -89.77 18.62 1.04
C THR A 9 -88.72 19.74 0.77
N PRO A 10 -87.88 20.13 1.74
CA PRO A 10 -86.78 20.99 1.47
C PRO A 10 -85.44 20.21 1.41
N GLY A 11 -84.69 20.52 0.42
CA GLY A 11 -83.25 20.73 0.48
C GLY A 11 -82.32 19.52 0.68
N GLY A 12 -81.97 18.86 -0.41
CA GLY A 12 -80.79 17.96 -0.45
C GLY A 12 -79.52 18.74 -0.32
N SER A 13 -78.80 18.55 0.82
CA SER A 13 -77.41 19.01 1.02
C SER A 13 -76.50 18.15 0.19
N ALA A 14 -75.85 18.74 -0.78
CA ALA A 14 -74.85 18.08 -1.62
C ALA A 14 -73.59 17.83 -0.77
N ALA A 15 -73.27 16.58 -0.50
CA ALA A 15 -71.99 16.14 0.13
C ALA A 15 -70.80 16.55 -0.75
N PRO A 16 -69.62 17.03 -0.17
CA PRO A 16 -68.49 17.41 -0.93
C PRO A 16 -67.86 16.17 -1.57
N LYS A 17 -67.74 16.17 -2.91
CA LYS A 17 -67.06 15.13 -3.68
C LYS A 17 -65.57 15.13 -3.28
N LYS A 18 -65.10 14.12 -2.55
CA LYS A 18 -63.69 13.84 -2.27
C LYS A 18 -62.97 13.69 -3.62
N LYS A 19 -62.12 14.64 -3.98
CA LYS A 19 -61.22 14.54 -5.14
C LYS A 19 -60.37 13.28 -4.95
N ARG A 20 -60.44 12.33 -5.86
CA ARG A 20 -59.55 11.15 -5.88
C ARG A 20 -58.14 11.67 -6.12
N LYS A 21 -57.25 11.47 -5.16
CA LYS A 21 -55.82 11.77 -5.32
C LYS A 21 -55.29 10.95 -6.47
N THR A 22 -54.70 11.60 -7.44
CA THR A 22 -54.05 10.97 -8.58
C THR A 22 -52.84 10.14 -8.11
N LEU A 23 -52.42 9.13 -8.88
CA LEU A 23 -51.23 8.33 -8.60
C LEU A 23 -49.98 9.21 -8.36
N LEU A 24 -49.89 10.32 -9.08
CA LEU A 24 -48.82 11.34 -8.92
C LEU A 24 -48.85 11.98 -7.52
N ASP A 25 -49.99 12.28 -6.95
CA ASP A 25 -50.12 12.88 -5.61
C ASP A 25 -49.75 11.88 -4.49
N ARG A 26 -49.88 10.60 -4.75
CA ARG A 26 -49.45 9.54 -3.83
C ARG A 26 -47.94 9.30 -3.88
N MET A 27 -47.32 9.51 -5.01
CA MET A 27 -45.89 9.28 -5.21
C MET A 27 -44.99 10.48 -4.81
N ARG A 28 -45.55 11.69 -4.72
CA ARG A 28 -44.82 12.90 -4.30
C ARG A 28 -43.98 12.74 -3.05
N PRO A 29 -44.44 12.20 -1.92
CA PRO A 29 -43.58 12.06 -0.73
C PRO A 29 -42.40 11.09 -0.94
N TYR A 30 -42.61 10.04 -1.76
CA TYR A 30 -41.53 9.09 -2.07
C TYR A 30 -40.48 9.69 -3.03
N ALA A 31 -40.94 10.50 -4.01
CA ALA A 31 -40.03 11.19 -4.93
C ALA A 31 -39.13 12.19 -4.20
N ILE A 32 -39.65 12.91 -3.20
CA ILE A 32 -38.88 13.83 -2.35
C ILE A 32 -37.87 13.03 -1.51
N GLY A 33 -38.28 11.90 -0.94
CA GLY A 33 -37.38 11.02 -0.15
C GLY A 33 -36.24 10.45 -0.99
N VAL A 34 -36.51 9.98 -2.21
CA VAL A 34 -35.48 9.46 -3.13
C VAL A 34 -34.54 10.57 -3.56
N MET A 35 -35.06 11.76 -3.89
CA MET A 35 -34.20 12.89 -4.26
C MET A 35 -33.29 13.33 -3.10
N ALA A 36 -33.81 13.35 -1.86
CA ALA A 36 -33.01 13.66 -0.68
C ALA A 36 -31.89 12.61 -0.46
N MET A 37 -32.17 11.31 -0.64
CA MET A 37 -31.16 10.27 -0.59
C MET A 37 -30.09 10.45 -1.65
N VAL A 38 -30.47 10.70 -2.90
CA VAL A 38 -29.52 10.90 -4.00
C VAL A 38 -28.60 12.10 -3.74
N VAL A 39 -29.14 13.19 -3.18
CA VAL A 39 -28.32 14.35 -2.80
C VAL A 39 -27.38 14.03 -1.66
N VAL A 40 -27.84 13.36 -0.60
CA VAL A 40 -26.99 12.99 0.55
C VAL A 40 -25.89 12.03 0.12
N PHE A 41 -26.22 10.97 -0.61
CA PHE A 41 -25.21 10.02 -1.10
C PHE A 41 -24.28 10.64 -2.15
N GLY A 42 -24.80 11.49 -3.05
CA GLY A 42 -24.00 12.19 -4.04
C GLY A 42 -23.01 13.15 -3.41
N VAL A 43 -23.46 13.97 -2.45
CA VAL A 43 -22.57 14.89 -1.72
C VAL A 43 -21.54 14.12 -0.88
N SER A 44 -21.96 13.04 -0.20
CA SER A 44 -21.04 12.20 0.57
C SER A 44 -19.98 11.53 -0.32
N ALA A 45 -20.36 11.06 -1.52
CA ALA A 45 -19.44 10.47 -2.49
C ALA A 45 -18.43 11.51 -3.02
N VAL A 46 -18.88 12.73 -3.31
CA VAL A 46 -18.01 13.82 -3.80
C VAL A 46 -17.05 14.28 -2.69
N ILE A 47 -17.53 14.43 -1.45
CA ILE A 47 -16.68 14.79 -0.31
C ILE A 47 -15.68 13.65 -0.04
N GLY A 48 -16.15 12.38 -0.05
CA GLY A 48 -15.30 11.21 0.14
C GLY A 48 -14.20 11.12 -0.93
N ALA A 49 -14.53 11.30 -2.20
CA ALA A 49 -13.57 11.32 -3.31
C ALA A 49 -12.58 12.49 -3.19
N HIS A 50 -13.04 13.68 -2.79
CA HIS A 50 -12.17 14.86 -2.64
C HIS A 50 -11.22 14.74 -1.44
N VAL A 51 -11.67 14.17 -0.33
CA VAL A 51 -10.82 13.89 0.84
C VAL A 51 -9.83 12.78 0.50
N ARG A 52 -10.24 11.74 -0.22
CA ARG A 52 -9.37 10.66 -0.68
C ARG A 52 -8.31 11.20 -1.64
N GLY A 53 -8.67 11.96 -2.67
CA GLY A 53 -7.72 12.52 -3.62
C GLY A 53 -6.66 13.44 -2.98
N LYS A 54 -6.97 14.11 -1.87
CA LYS A 54 -5.97 14.88 -1.09
C LYS A 54 -5.05 13.99 -0.26
N LYS A 55 -5.53 12.83 0.21
CA LYS A 55 -4.70 11.84 0.91
C LYS A 55 -3.78 11.08 -0.04
N ASP A 56 -4.28 10.69 -1.21
CA ASP A 56 -3.55 9.92 -2.22
C ASP A 56 -2.30 10.65 -2.73
N THR A 57 -2.28 11.99 -2.65
CA THR A 57 -1.11 12.82 -2.99
C THR A 57 -0.12 13.01 -1.84
N LYS A 58 -0.52 12.70 -0.60
CA LYS A 58 0.35 12.85 0.58
C LYS A 58 1.18 11.60 0.77
N VAL A 59 2.48 11.71 0.56
CA VAL A 59 3.43 10.64 0.88
C VAL A 59 3.64 10.60 2.40
N SER A 60 2.94 9.69 3.08
CA SER A 60 3.07 9.44 4.52
C SER A 60 4.01 8.26 4.73
N GLU A 61 5.25 8.57 5.08
CA GLU A 61 6.29 7.55 5.30
C GLU A 61 6.00 6.77 6.60
N PRO A 62 6.09 5.42 6.60
CA PRO A 62 6.02 4.66 7.85
C PRO A 62 7.23 4.95 8.73
N THR A 63 7.06 4.83 10.03
CA THR A 63 8.13 5.02 11.00
C THR A 63 9.32 4.10 10.69
N GLY A 64 10.52 4.66 10.59
CA GLY A 64 11.73 3.90 10.27
C GLY A 64 11.92 3.57 8.77
N ALA A 65 11.08 4.10 7.86
CA ALA A 65 11.37 4.02 6.43
C ALA A 65 12.66 4.76 6.07
N VAL A 66 13.39 4.27 5.07
CA VAL A 66 14.63 4.89 4.59
C VAL A 66 14.60 5.09 3.08
N ALA A 67 15.34 6.07 2.59
CA ALA A 67 15.52 6.22 1.15
C ALA A 67 16.18 4.96 0.58
N ALA A 68 15.67 4.45 -0.54
CA ALA A 68 16.38 3.45 -1.30
C ALA A 68 17.77 4.03 -1.67
N ALA A 69 18.80 3.20 -1.59
CA ALA A 69 20.12 3.61 -2.06
C ALA A 69 19.96 4.11 -3.51
N GLN A 70 20.30 5.38 -3.75
CA GLN A 70 20.26 5.89 -5.10
C GLN A 70 21.29 5.09 -5.90
N ARG A 71 20.86 4.59 -7.07
CA ARG A 71 21.77 3.97 -8.02
C ARG A 71 22.90 4.96 -8.24
N PRO A 72 24.20 4.59 -8.06
CA PRO A 72 25.28 5.47 -8.43
C PRO A 72 25.16 5.74 -9.93
N THR A 73 24.62 6.89 -10.28
CA THR A 73 24.77 7.42 -11.63
C THR A 73 26.26 7.56 -11.82
N ALA A 74 26.80 7.01 -12.92
CA ALA A 74 28.21 7.15 -13.27
C ALA A 74 28.64 8.58 -12.99
N ALA A 75 29.73 8.72 -12.22
CA ALA A 75 30.18 10.00 -11.71
C ALA A 75 30.28 11.02 -12.85
N PRO A 76 29.69 12.22 -12.72
CA PRO A 76 30.15 13.34 -13.53
C PRO A 76 31.57 13.71 -13.02
N THR A 77 32.55 13.53 -13.88
CA THR A 77 33.83 14.20 -13.78
C THR A 77 33.52 15.70 -13.88
N ASP A 78 33.39 16.37 -12.72
CA ASP A 78 33.80 17.76 -12.54
C ASP A 78 33.28 18.27 -11.18
N GLY A 79 34.20 18.86 -10.44
CA GLY A 79 34.14 19.26 -9.05
C GLY A 79 33.07 20.28 -8.66
N ALA A 80 31.82 19.83 -8.57
CA ALA A 80 30.77 20.55 -7.88
C ALA A 80 30.37 19.79 -6.61
N SER A 81 30.65 20.39 -5.46
CA SER A 81 30.18 19.96 -4.16
C SER A 81 28.62 19.81 -4.24
N PRO A 82 28.04 18.65 -3.93
CA PRO A 82 26.59 18.51 -3.98
C PRO A 82 25.98 19.39 -2.88
N SER A 83 25.27 20.42 -3.31
CA SER A 83 24.28 21.12 -2.48
C SER A 83 23.31 20.07 -1.91
N PRO A 84 22.83 20.17 -0.66
CA PRO A 84 21.88 19.21 -0.12
C PRO A 84 20.55 19.35 -0.89
N THR A 85 20.42 18.59 -1.96
CA THR A 85 19.15 18.40 -2.66
C THR A 85 18.21 17.79 -1.66
N ALA A 86 17.04 18.39 -1.47
CA ALA A 86 16.00 17.90 -0.56
C ALA A 86 15.83 16.38 -0.76
N ALA A 87 16.15 15.62 0.27
CA ALA A 87 16.06 14.16 0.19
C ALA A 87 14.63 13.78 -0.12
N GLY A 88 14.41 13.06 -1.21
CA GLY A 88 13.09 12.55 -1.58
C GLY A 88 12.53 11.62 -0.50
N PRO A 89 11.25 11.22 -0.62
CA PRO A 89 10.60 10.37 0.37
C PRO A 89 11.34 9.05 0.55
N LYS A 90 11.41 8.59 1.78
CA LYS A 90 12.03 7.31 2.13
C LYS A 90 11.05 6.17 1.86
N LEU A 91 11.31 5.40 0.81
CA LEU A 91 10.36 4.41 0.29
C LEU A 91 10.70 2.96 0.69
N ALA A 92 11.79 2.72 1.41
CA ALA A 92 12.20 1.39 1.83
C ALA A 92 12.02 1.19 3.34
N ILE A 93 11.51 0.03 3.74
CA ILE A 93 11.41 -0.39 5.13
C ILE A 93 12.68 -1.17 5.51
N PRO A 94 13.51 -0.68 6.44
CA PRO A 94 14.73 -1.36 6.83
C PRO A 94 14.49 -2.47 7.84
N VAL A 95 15.20 -3.57 7.66
CA VAL A 95 15.36 -4.62 8.65
C VAL A 95 16.83 -4.65 9.03
N LYS A 96 17.18 -4.26 10.26
CA LYS A 96 18.55 -4.00 10.73
C LYS A 96 19.28 -2.89 9.95
N PRO A 97 19.11 -1.63 10.30
CA PRO A 97 19.54 -0.48 9.49
C PRO A 97 21.04 -0.12 9.53
N SER A 98 21.93 -0.90 10.11
CA SER A 98 23.35 -0.52 10.31
C SER A 98 24.31 -1.60 9.84
N ALA A 99 24.35 -1.86 8.53
CA ALA A 99 25.28 -2.81 7.96
C ALA A 99 25.98 -2.24 6.71
N PRO A 100 27.21 -2.70 6.38
CA PRO A 100 27.98 -2.18 5.25
C PRO A 100 27.36 -2.52 3.89
N VAL A 101 26.53 -3.57 3.81
CA VAL A 101 25.86 -3.97 2.57
C VAL A 101 24.35 -3.86 2.75
N THR A 102 23.72 -3.21 1.79
CA THR A 102 22.26 -3.10 1.71
C THR A 102 21.74 -4.02 0.61
N VAL A 103 20.83 -4.91 0.96
CA VAL A 103 20.05 -5.68 0.00
C VAL A 103 18.65 -5.10 -0.04
N THR A 104 18.24 -4.54 -1.18
CA THR A 104 16.88 -4.03 -1.40
C THR A 104 16.07 -5.08 -2.14
N VAL A 105 14.90 -5.41 -1.62
CA VAL A 105 13.97 -6.34 -2.25
C VAL A 105 12.67 -5.60 -2.55
N TYR A 106 12.30 -5.57 -3.82
CA TYR A 106 11.00 -5.07 -4.26
C TYR A 106 10.03 -6.24 -4.31
N GLU A 107 8.93 -6.12 -3.59
CA GLU A 107 7.95 -7.19 -3.43
C GLU A 107 6.52 -6.65 -3.55
N ASP A 108 5.68 -7.49 -4.10
CA ASP A 108 4.24 -7.30 -4.10
C ASP A 108 3.61 -8.39 -3.23
N LEU A 109 2.93 -7.99 -2.17
CA LEU A 109 2.37 -8.91 -1.17
C LEU A 109 1.22 -9.78 -1.73
N ARG A 110 0.73 -9.48 -2.93
CA ARG A 110 -0.27 -10.27 -3.65
C ARG A 110 0.36 -11.16 -4.73
N SER A 111 1.62 -10.91 -5.11
CA SER A 111 2.28 -11.67 -6.17
C SER A 111 2.67 -13.08 -5.71
N PRO A 112 2.27 -14.14 -6.45
CA PRO A 112 2.74 -15.50 -6.19
C PRO A 112 4.27 -15.63 -6.30
N ASP A 113 4.89 -14.89 -7.22
CA ASP A 113 6.34 -14.95 -7.45
C ASP A 113 7.11 -14.33 -6.27
N SER A 114 6.60 -13.22 -5.70
CA SER A 114 7.16 -12.65 -4.46
C SER A 114 7.04 -13.62 -3.29
N LYS A 115 5.91 -14.33 -3.17
CA LYS A 115 5.75 -15.37 -2.13
C LYS A 115 6.73 -16.51 -2.31
N ALA A 116 6.81 -17.06 -3.51
CA ALA A 116 7.74 -18.17 -3.83
C ALA A 116 9.19 -17.76 -3.53
N PHE A 117 9.56 -16.52 -3.86
CA PHE A 117 10.87 -15.97 -3.55
C PHE A 117 11.12 -15.92 -2.04
N GLN A 118 10.18 -15.44 -1.24
CA GLN A 118 10.32 -15.39 0.21
C GLN A 118 10.40 -16.80 0.83
N GLU A 119 9.65 -17.76 0.31
CA GLU A 119 9.71 -19.16 0.75
C GLU A 119 11.07 -19.78 0.45
N GLU A 120 11.65 -19.50 -0.71
CA GLU A 120 12.94 -20.05 -1.14
C GLU A 120 14.14 -19.36 -0.46
N TYR A 121 14.13 -18.01 -0.40
CA TYR A 121 15.31 -17.23 0.01
C TYR A 121 15.26 -16.77 1.48
N GLY A 122 14.12 -16.84 2.13
CA GLY A 122 13.92 -16.29 3.49
C GLY A 122 14.87 -16.88 4.54
N ALA A 123 15.23 -18.15 4.42
CA ALA A 123 16.20 -18.78 5.34
C ALA A 123 17.60 -18.18 5.17
N VAL A 124 18.03 -17.93 3.94
CA VAL A 124 19.32 -17.28 3.63
C VAL A 124 19.32 -15.84 4.14
N PHE A 125 18.23 -15.10 3.99
CA PHE A 125 18.11 -13.73 4.50
C PHE A 125 18.24 -13.67 6.02
N LYS A 126 17.60 -14.58 6.75
CA LYS A 126 17.73 -14.70 8.21
C LYS A 126 19.18 -14.98 8.63
N GLN A 127 19.86 -15.89 7.93
CA GLN A 127 21.28 -16.17 8.18
C GLN A 127 22.18 -14.95 7.92
N LEU A 128 21.98 -14.25 6.81
CA LEU A 128 22.76 -13.06 6.47
C LEU A 128 22.55 -11.92 7.47
N LEU A 129 21.30 -11.69 7.90
CA LEU A 129 20.99 -10.72 8.95
C LEU A 129 21.72 -11.03 10.27
N ALA A 130 21.87 -12.32 10.61
CA ALA A 130 22.57 -12.73 11.81
C ALA A 130 24.08 -12.41 11.78
N THR A 131 24.70 -12.27 10.58
CA THR A 131 26.12 -11.89 10.45
C THR A 131 26.41 -10.45 10.84
N GLY A 132 25.40 -9.58 10.87
CA GLY A 132 25.57 -8.12 11.07
C GLY A 132 26.25 -7.37 9.91
N GLN A 133 26.61 -8.06 8.83
CA GLN A 133 27.26 -7.47 7.65
C GLN A 133 26.29 -6.98 6.60
N VAL A 134 25.02 -7.39 6.70
CA VAL A 134 23.98 -7.15 5.71
C VAL A 134 22.73 -6.60 6.40
N GLN A 135 22.16 -5.57 5.82
CA GLN A 135 20.79 -5.12 6.11
C GLN A 135 19.88 -5.44 4.92
N PHE A 136 18.61 -5.69 5.18
CA PHE A 136 17.59 -5.80 4.16
C PHE A 136 16.69 -4.57 4.19
N GLN A 137 16.29 -4.15 3.00
CA GLN A 137 15.30 -3.09 2.81
C GLN A 137 14.20 -3.63 1.91
N TYR A 138 12.95 -3.51 2.36
CA TYR A 138 11.79 -3.93 1.59
C TYR A 138 11.12 -2.71 0.97
N ARG A 139 10.89 -2.77 -0.34
CA ARG A 139 10.10 -1.82 -1.10
C ARG A 139 8.84 -2.50 -1.58
N LEU A 140 7.70 -2.07 -1.03
CA LEU A 140 6.41 -2.64 -1.38
C LEU A 140 5.88 -1.96 -2.65
N VAL A 141 5.40 -2.78 -3.58
CA VAL A 141 4.82 -2.35 -4.85
C VAL A 141 3.48 -3.02 -5.09
N THR A 142 2.72 -2.58 -6.07
CA THR A 142 1.33 -2.98 -6.33
C THR A 142 1.10 -3.43 -7.78
N ALA A 143 2.11 -4.07 -8.37
CA ALA A 143 2.07 -4.53 -9.76
C ALA A 143 0.91 -5.51 -10.03
N SER A 144 0.58 -6.35 -9.03
CA SER A 144 -0.53 -7.32 -9.12
C SER A 144 -1.89 -6.66 -9.27
N ASP A 145 -2.14 -5.52 -8.61
CA ASP A 145 -3.43 -4.82 -8.71
C ASP A 145 -3.66 -4.30 -10.13
N LYS A 146 -2.59 -3.85 -10.80
CA LYS A 146 -2.66 -3.48 -12.22
C LYS A 146 -2.91 -4.69 -13.11
N SER A 147 -2.29 -5.84 -12.81
CA SER A 147 -2.33 -7.04 -13.66
C SER A 147 -3.64 -7.82 -13.52
N TYR A 148 -4.19 -7.89 -12.31
CA TYR A 148 -5.34 -8.74 -11.99
C TYR A 148 -6.60 -7.94 -11.62
N GLY A 149 -6.48 -6.61 -11.45
CA GLY A 149 -7.54 -5.76 -10.93
C GLY A 149 -7.68 -5.85 -9.41
N GLY A 150 -8.50 -4.99 -8.83
CA GLY A 150 -8.68 -4.90 -7.38
C GLY A 150 -7.66 -4.00 -6.69
N THR A 151 -7.54 -4.15 -5.37
CA THR A 151 -6.70 -3.30 -4.50
C THR A 151 -5.96 -4.10 -3.42
N GLY A 152 -5.90 -5.42 -3.56
CA GLY A 152 -5.35 -6.30 -2.52
C GLY A 152 -3.87 -6.06 -2.25
N ALA A 153 -3.06 -5.76 -3.28
CA ALA A 153 -1.66 -5.42 -3.09
C ALA A 153 -1.49 -4.08 -2.35
N LEU A 154 -2.27 -3.05 -2.73
CA LEU A 154 -2.27 -1.75 -2.06
C LEU A 154 -2.67 -1.86 -0.59
N VAL A 155 -3.79 -2.54 -0.30
CA VAL A 155 -4.30 -2.69 1.07
C VAL A 155 -3.31 -3.47 1.94
N ALA A 156 -2.73 -4.55 1.42
CA ALA A 156 -1.72 -5.32 2.15
C ALA A 156 -0.44 -4.52 2.39
N ALA A 157 0.04 -3.76 1.39
CA ALA A 157 1.22 -2.91 1.51
C ALA A 157 1.00 -1.77 2.52
N ASN A 158 -0.16 -1.10 2.47
CA ASN A 158 -0.54 -0.10 3.46
C ASN A 158 -0.59 -0.69 4.87
N ALA A 159 -1.20 -1.87 5.03
CA ALA A 159 -1.27 -2.54 6.34
C ALA A 159 0.12 -2.94 6.86
N ALA A 160 1.03 -3.37 5.97
CA ALA A 160 2.42 -3.64 6.34
C ALA A 160 3.16 -2.37 6.78
N ALA A 161 2.90 -1.23 6.15
CA ALA A 161 3.42 0.07 6.57
C ALA A 161 2.86 0.50 7.94
N CYS A 162 1.55 0.32 8.18
CA CYS A 162 0.94 0.55 9.50
C CYS A 162 1.53 -0.36 10.60
N ALA A 163 1.87 -1.60 10.25
CA ALA A 163 2.58 -2.49 11.17
C ALA A 163 4.03 -2.02 11.42
N GLN A 164 4.69 -1.43 10.42
CA GLN A 164 6.02 -0.83 10.56
C GLN A 164 6.03 0.37 11.49
N ASP A 165 4.98 1.17 11.56
CA ASP A 165 4.85 2.26 12.54
C ASP A 165 4.99 1.77 13.99
N GLN A 166 4.73 0.48 14.20
CA GLN A 166 4.88 -0.19 15.47
C GLN A 166 6.11 -1.14 15.50
N SER A 167 7.00 -1.05 14.50
CA SER A 167 8.17 -1.94 14.34
C SER A 167 7.80 -3.43 14.27
N ARG A 168 6.68 -3.73 13.58
CA ARG A 168 6.12 -5.08 13.43
C ARG A 168 5.97 -5.53 11.97
N PHE A 169 6.73 -4.90 11.08
CA PHE A 169 6.68 -5.20 9.65
C PHE A 169 6.87 -6.69 9.35
N THR A 170 7.97 -7.27 9.80
CA THR A 170 8.31 -8.67 9.48
C THR A 170 7.29 -9.66 10.05
N ASP A 171 6.86 -9.46 11.30
CA ASP A 171 5.86 -10.32 11.94
C ASP A 171 4.52 -10.27 11.20
N PHE A 172 4.12 -9.09 10.73
CA PHE A 172 2.87 -8.90 9.99
C PHE A 172 2.97 -9.51 8.58
N VAL A 173 4.03 -9.21 7.83
CA VAL A 173 4.22 -9.70 6.46
C VAL A 173 4.33 -11.22 6.42
N ASP A 174 4.95 -11.85 7.42
CA ASP A 174 4.94 -13.31 7.56
C ASP A 174 3.51 -13.88 7.65
N GLN A 175 2.56 -13.16 8.28
CA GLN A 175 1.15 -13.57 8.30
C GLN A 175 0.46 -13.32 6.97
N VAL A 176 0.82 -12.26 6.25
CA VAL A 176 0.28 -12.01 4.89
C VAL A 176 0.68 -13.16 3.97
N TRP A 177 1.98 -13.53 3.91
CA TRP A 177 2.46 -14.63 3.07
C TRP A 177 1.76 -15.96 3.36
N LYS A 178 1.53 -16.28 4.63
CA LYS A 178 0.83 -17.52 5.05
C LYS A 178 -0.64 -17.54 4.67
N ASN A 179 -1.25 -16.39 4.44
CA ASN A 179 -2.68 -16.26 4.14
C ASN A 179 -2.93 -15.63 2.75
N GLN A 180 -1.91 -15.49 1.92
CA GLN A 180 -2.05 -15.02 0.54
C GLN A 180 -2.91 -16.02 -0.25
N PRO A 181 -3.94 -15.55 -0.98
CA PRO A 181 -4.73 -16.40 -1.86
C PRO A 181 -3.87 -17.16 -2.88
N THR A 182 -4.25 -18.38 -3.20
CA THR A 182 -3.54 -19.21 -4.20
C THR A 182 -3.76 -18.69 -5.61
N ASP A 183 -4.98 -18.20 -5.91
CA ASP A 183 -5.29 -17.55 -7.19
C ASP A 183 -4.96 -16.05 -7.06
N PRO A 184 -4.04 -15.50 -7.87
CA PRO A 184 -3.72 -14.08 -7.84
C PRO A 184 -4.88 -13.17 -8.26
N LYS A 185 -5.92 -13.72 -8.90
CA LYS A 185 -7.16 -12.98 -9.21
C LYS A 185 -8.07 -12.81 -8.01
N ASP A 186 -7.91 -13.66 -6.97
CA ASP A 186 -8.64 -13.49 -5.71
C ASP A 186 -8.09 -12.26 -4.98
N ASP A 187 -8.94 -11.23 -4.85
CA ASP A 187 -8.64 -9.97 -4.18
C ASP A 187 -8.85 -10.03 -2.66
N GLY A 188 -8.78 -11.20 -2.06
CA GLY A 188 -9.02 -11.41 -0.63
C GLY A 188 -8.15 -10.55 0.29
N LEU A 189 -6.95 -10.14 -0.17
CA LEU A 189 -6.07 -9.22 0.58
C LEU A 189 -6.62 -7.78 0.66
N ALA A 190 -7.61 -7.40 -0.16
CA ALA A 190 -8.31 -6.12 -0.04
C ALA A 190 -9.18 -6.01 1.23
N SER A 191 -9.36 -7.11 1.96
CA SER A 191 -10.23 -7.16 3.13
C SER A 191 -9.55 -6.57 4.37
N GLU A 192 -10.00 -5.40 4.85
CA GLU A 192 -9.60 -4.82 6.14
C GLU A 192 -9.80 -5.79 7.31
N LYS A 193 -10.91 -6.54 7.30
CA LYS A 193 -11.17 -7.57 8.31
C LYS A 193 -10.09 -8.64 8.32
N LEU A 194 -9.58 -9.04 7.15
CA LEU A 194 -8.45 -9.96 7.06
C LEU A 194 -7.20 -9.29 7.62
N MET A 195 -6.87 -8.06 7.26
CA MET A 195 -5.68 -7.35 7.76
C MET A 195 -5.70 -7.26 9.30
N LYS A 196 -6.82 -6.89 9.92
CA LYS A 196 -6.99 -6.90 11.39
C LYS A 196 -6.74 -8.29 12.01
N LYS A 197 -7.27 -9.34 11.38
CA LYS A 197 -7.04 -10.72 11.81
C LYS A 197 -5.56 -11.13 11.71
N LEU A 198 -4.87 -10.71 10.65
CA LEU A 198 -3.45 -10.99 10.47
C LEU A 198 -2.59 -10.23 11.48
N ALA A 199 -2.93 -8.97 11.78
CA ALA A 199 -2.27 -8.19 12.82
C ALA A 199 -2.41 -8.84 14.21
N ALA A 200 -3.59 -9.36 14.54
CA ALA A 200 -3.79 -10.11 15.78
C ALA A 200 -2.93 -11.38 15.83
N LYS A 201 -2.78 -12.10 14.71
CA LYS A 201 -1.91 -13.29 14.61
C LYS A 201 -0.42 -12.95 14.68
N ALA A 202 0.00 -11.82 14.12
CA ALA A 202 1.38 -11.34 14.22
C ALA A 202 1.78 -10.99 15.65
N GLY A 203 0.80 -10.63 16.49
CA GLY A 203 0.97 -10.31 17.90
C GLY A 203 1.69 -8.97 18.14
N LYS A 204 1.45 -8.41 19.32
CA LYS A 204 2.07 -7.14 19.76
C LYS A 204 1.78 -5.91 18.86
N ILE A 205 0.83 -6.00 17.94
CA ILE A 205 0.31 -4.86 17.16
C ILE A 205 -0.86 -4.27 17.94
N LYS A 206 -0.76 -2.98 18.27
CA LYS A 206 -1.81 -2.25 19.00
C LYS A 206 -2.93 -1.88 18.04
N THR A 207 -4.12 -2.43 18.22
CA THR A 207 -5.30 -2.18 17.38
C THR A 207 -5.71 -0.71 17.37
N ALA A 208 -5.58 -0.01 18.50
CA ALA A 208 -5.93 1.40 18.63
C ALA A 208 -5.22 2.34 17.63
N SER A 209 -4.03 1.97 17.16
CA SER A 209 -3.31 2.73 16.13
C SER A 209 -3.31 2.02 14.76
N PHE A 210 -3.35 0.70 14.75
CA PHE A 210 -3.34 -0.07 13.50
C PHE A 210 -4.67 0.02 12.74
N ASP A 211 -5.79 -0.15 13.46
CA ASP A 211 -7.11 -0.17 12.82
C ASP A 211 -7.45 1.15 12.09
N PRO A 212 -7.30 2.34 12.72
CA PRO A 212 -7.49 3.60 12.00
C PRO A 212 -6.55 3.78 10.81
N CYS A 213 -5.28 3.37 10.93
CA CYS A 213 -4.30 3.47 9.87
C CYS A 213 -4.69 2.69 8.61
N ILE A 214 -5.19 1.45 8.77
CA ILE A 214 -5.64 0.65 7.64
C ILE A 214 -6.99 1.11 7.07
N GLU A 215 -7.93 1.54 7.93
CA GLU A 215 -9.24 2.04 7.52
C GLU A 215 -9.14 3.34 6.72
N GLN A 216 -8.15 4.17 7.05
CA GLN A 216 -7.92 5.45 6.41
C GLN A 216 -6.88 5.38 5.28
N LEU A 217 -6.25 4.22 5.04
CA LEU A 217 -5.16 4.02 4.08
C LEU A 217 -4.06 5.08 4.26
N ASP A 218 -3.56 5.26 5.49
CA ASP A 218 -2.67 6.37 5.83
C ASP A 218 -1.34 6.39 5.05
N HIS A 219 -0.91 5.23 4.52
CA HIS A 219 0.30 5.09 3.72
C HIS A 219 0.04 4.86 2.21
N GLU A 220 -1.22 5.02 1.72
CA GLU A 220 -1.56 4.83 0.30
C GLU A 220 -0.62 5.61 -0.62
N GLY A 221 -0.46 6.91 -0.42
CA GLY A 221 0.41 7.74 -1.26
C GLY A 221 1.90 7.36 -1.17
N TRP A 222 2.34 6.76 -0.06
CA TRP A 222 3.70 6.22 0.07
C TRP A 222 3.87 4.93 -0.76
N VAL A 223 2.89 4.04 -0.74
CA VAL A 223 2.87 2.82 -1.57
C VAL A 223 2.82 3.18 -3.05
N ASP A 224 1.94 4.12 -3.44
CA ASP A 224 1.81 4.60 -4.81
C ASP A 224 3.13 5.20 -5.32
N LYS A 225 3.80 5.99 -4.49
CA LYS A 225 5.12 6.53 -4.86
C LYS A 225 6.16 5.44 -5.03
N SER A 226 6.14 4.39 -4.21
CA SER A 226 7.01 3.23 -4.36
C SER A 226 6.75 2.50 -5.69
N GLN A 227 5.48 2.32 -6.07
CA GLN A 227 5.08 1.73 -7.35
C GLN A 227 5.50 2.61 -8.54
N GLN A 228 5.34 3.92 -8.44
CA GLN A 228 5.77 4.84 -9.49
C GLN A 228 7.28 4.77 -9.71
N ASP A 229 8.07 4.76 -8.65
CA ASP A 229 9.53 4.66 -8.73
C ASP A 229 9.97 3.31 -9.30
N PHE A 230 9.28 2.23 -8.93
CA PHE A 230 9.51 0.90 -9.50
C PHE A 230 9.31 0.90 -11.02
N ALA A 231 8.21 1.47 -11.49
CA ALA A 231 7.91 1.60 -12.91
C ALA A 231 8.90 2.54 -13.64
N ALA A 232 9.26 3.66 -13.02
CA ALA A 232 10.22 4.62 -13.58
C ALA A 232 11.64 4.02 -13.70
N ALA A 233 12.00 3.06 -12.82
CA ALA A 233 13.25 2.31 -12.92
C ALA A 233 13.24 1.27 -14.06
N GLY A 234 12.11 1.11 -14.76
CA GLY A 234 11.93 0.14 -15.85
C GLY A 234 11.79 -1.29 -15.35
N TYR A 235 11.43 -1.50 -14.09
CA TYR A 235 11.14 -2.82 -13.56
C TYR A 235 9.72 -3.26 -13.98
N GLY A 236 9.60 -4.48 -14.52
CA GLY A 236 8.34 -5.03 -15.00
C GLY A 236 7.71 -6.01 -14.01
N ASP A 237 8.53 -6.90 -13.49
CA ASP A 237 8.11 -8.03 -12.67
C ASP A 237 8.73 -7.98 -11.27
N VAL A 238 8.06 -8.63 -10.34
CA VAL A 238 8.53 -8.82 -8.96
C VAL A 238 8.82 -10.31 -8.69
N PRO A 239 9.78 -10.63 -7.82
CA PRO A 239 10.61 -9.71 -7.04
C PRO A 239 11.77 -9.11 -7.85
N VAL A 240 12.23 -7.91 -7.48
CA VAL A 240 13.51 -7.36 -7.91
C VAL A 240 14.44 -7.28 -6.71
N VAL A 241 15.69 -7.69 -6.88
CA VAL A 241 16.71 -7.65 -5.82
C VAL A 241 17.84 -6.74 -6.26
N GLU A 242 18.26 -5.86 -5.36
CA GLU A 242 19.46 -5.03 -5.53
C GLU A 242 20.45 -5.28 -4.39
N ILE A 243 21.75 -5.27 -4.72
CA ILE A 243 22.83 -5.27 -3.74
C ILE A 243 23.55 -3.93 -3.87
N ASN A 244 23.50 -3.08 -2.85
CA ASN A 244 24.04 -1.71 -2.87
C ASN A 244 23.57 -0.92 -4.10
N GLY A 245 22.28 -1.04 -4.49
CA GLY A 245 21.69 -0.37 -5.65
C GLY A 245 22.03 -1.00 -7.01
N THR A 246 22.76 -2.11 -7.05
CA THR A 246 23.02 -2.86 -8.28
C THR A 246 22.03 -4.01 -8.39
N VAL A 247 21.26 -4.04 -9.49
CA VAL A 247 20.27 -5.08 -9.75
C VAL A 247 20.93 -6.45 -9.90
N VAL A 248 20.43 -7.42 -9.15
CA VAL A 248 20.84 -8.83 -9.29
C VAL A 248 20.14 -9.42 -10.51
N LYS A 249 20.91 -10.01 -11.39
CA LYS A 249 20.39 -10.68 -12.60
C LYS A 249 19.82 -12.07 -12.26
N ASP A 250 19.01 -12.57 -13.15
CA ASP A 250 18.52 -13.97 -13.15
C ASP A 250 17.64 -14.36 -11.94
N VAL A 251 17.05 -13.37 -11.23
CA VAL A 251 16.18 -13.62 -10.07
C VAL A 251 15.01 -14.54 -10.45
N HIS A 252 14.46 -14.38 -11.66
CA HIS A 252 13.31 -15.15 -12.13
C HIS A 252 13.68 -16.43 -12.90
N THR A 253 14.96 -16.72 -13.06
CA THR A 253 15.37 -17.81 -13.97
C THR A 253 16.33 -18.81 -13.34
N SER A 254 17.54 -18.39 -12.97
CA SER A 254 18.63 -19.29 -12.60
C SER A 254 19.37 -18.91 -11.32
N LEU A 255 18.94 -17.86 -10.64
CA LEU A 255 19.48 -17.49 -9.34
C LEU A 255 19.09 -18.60 -8.32
N THR A 256 20.04 -18.98 -7.50
CA THR A 256 19.77 -19.88 -6.37
C THR A 256 20.07 -19.19 -5.05
N PRO A 257 19.49 -19.62 -3.92
CA PRO A 257 19.80 -19.05 -2.61
C PRO A 257 21.31 -19.05 -2.29
N ALA A 258 22.03 -20.11 -2.69
CA ALA A 258 23.48 -20.21 -2.51
C ALA A 258 24.24 -19.19 -3.36
N LYS A 259 23.84 -18.98 -4.62
CA LYS A 259 24.43 -17.97 -5.51
C LYS A 259 24.19 -16.56 -4.97
N LEU A 260 22.96 -16.23 -4.58
CA LEU A 260 22.62 -14.94 -4.01
C LEU A 260 23.44 -14.66 -2.72
N ARG A 261 23.49 -15.65 -1.82
CA ARG A 261 24.33 -15.57 -0.61
C ARG A 261 25.78 -15.28 -0.93
N SER A 262 26.35 -15.99 -1.92
CA SER A 262 27.73 -15.79 -2.35
C SER A 262 27.99 -14.38 -2.89
N GLN A 263 27.09 -13.85 -3.72
CA GLN A 263 27.16 -12.49 -4.27
C GLN A 263 27.15 -11.44 -3.14
N ILE A 264 26.22 -11.56 -2.20
CA ILE A 264 26.07 -10.66 -1.05
C ILE A 264 27.33 -10.68 -0.17
N LEU A 265 27.85 -11.87 0.16
CA LEU A 265 29.06 -12.00 0.98
C LEU A 265 30.33 -11.51 0.25
N LYS A 266 30.42 -11.69 -1.07
CA LYS A 266 31.51 -11.11 -1.88
C LYS A 266 31.47 -9.59 -1.81
N GLU A 267 30.30 -8.99 -1.92
CA GLU A 267 30.13 -7.55 -1.81
C GLU A 267 30.45 -7.04 -0.40
N ALA A 268 30.05 -7.77 0.65
CA ALA A 268 30.39 -7.43 2.02
C ALA A 268 31.92 -7.41 2.24
N LYS A 269 32.63 -8.41 1.74
CA LYS A 269 34.11 -8.43 1.78
C LYS A 269 34.69 -7.24 1.04
N ARG A 270 34.21 -6.93 -0.18
CA ARG A 270 34.69 -5.79 -0.99
C ARG A 270 34.55 -4.46 -0.24
N VAL A 271 33.37 -4.21 0.35
CA VAL A 271 33.11 -2.95 1.09
C VAL A 271 34.00 -2.84 2.33
N VAL A 272 34.23 -3.92 3.07
CA VAL A 272 35.10 -3.94 4.23
C VAL A 272 36.57 -3.65 3.80
N THR A 273 37.05 -4.32 2.75
CA THR A 273 38.39 -4.10 2.23
C THR A 273 38.63 -2.66 1.80
N LEU A 274 37.66 -2.05 1.10
CA LEU A 274 37.79 -0.64 0.67
C LEU A 274 37.81 0.33 1.86
N ARG A 275 37.13 0.05 2.96
CA ARG A 275 37.11 0.87 4.16
C ARG A 275 38.39 0.75 4.97
N THR A 276 39.09 -0.37 4.86
CA THR A 276 40.32 -0.65 5.61
C THR A 276 41.60 -0.37 4.78
N ALA A 277 41.47 -0.08 3.48
CA ALA A 277 42.61 0.28 2.65
C ALA A 277 43.24 1.59 3.16
N PRO A 278 44.58 1.66 3.35
CA PRO A 278 45.25 2.89 3.73
C PRO A 278 45.00 3.94 2.65
N THR A 279 44.56 5.13 3.04
CA THR A 279 44.53 6.30 2.16
C THR A 279 45.96 6.69 1.86
N ASN A 280 46.50 6.29 0.72
CA ASN A 280 47.77 6.82 0.21
C ASN A 280 47.56 8.31 -0.13
N THR A 281 47.72 9.17 0.86
CA THR A 281 47.91 10.60 0.60
C THR A 281 49.27 10.73 -0.01
N PRO A 282 49.43 11.20 -1.27
CA PRO A 282 50.76 11.49 -1.79
C PRO A 282 51.37 12.58 -0.90
N ALA A 283 52.52 12.30 -0.30
CA ALA A 283 53.30 13.29 0.39
C ALA A 283 53.58 14.43 -0.61
N LEU A 284 53.07 15.63 -0.31
CA LEU A 284 53.49 16.83 -1.01
C LEU A 284 54.99 16.96 -0.76
N ALA A 285 55.79 16.65 -1.79
CA ALA A 285 57.18 16.99 -1.81
C ALA A 285 57.29 18.52 -1.78
N GLY A 286 57.89 19.04 -0.68
CA GLY A 286 58.20 20.44 -0.49
C GLY A 286 59.35 20.92 -1.40
#